data_283ec9bbba7b0f4bc5dc1a54f65c6b33
#
_entry.id   283ec9bbba7b0f4bc5dc1a54f65c6b33
#
_cell.length_a   1.000
_cell.length_b   1.000
_cell.length_c   1.000
_cell.angle_alpha   90.00
_cell.angle_beta   90.00
_cell.angle_gamma   90.00
#
_symmetry.space_group_name_H-M   'P 1'
#
loop_
_entity.id
_entity.type
_entity.pdbx_description
1 polymer ?
#
loop_
_entity_poly.entity_id
_entity_poly.type
_entity_poly.pdbx_seq_one_letter_code
_entity_poly.pdbx_strand_id
1 'polypeptide(L)'
;MHTWERYPLHPMTATNRPDTLARQRANELIRAWDGRSRSIGDPLGSLLGRVSTVDQVGVEERVDALKRRSIKKASKLWALDLAIRMMDLTTLEGKDTAGKVRAMCVKAMHPKPGDPTIPSVAAVCIYPALIAEAKDALKGSDVKVASVATGFPSGQTFRDIKLAETRAAVDAGADEIDMVIDRGAFLTGDYATVFEEIVEVKEAAGEAHLKVILETGELETYDNVRRASILAMAAGADFIKTSTGKVEPAATMPVTLVMLESIRDFERATGRQVGMKPAGGIRTAKEAIQYLVILYETLGPRWMSPDWFRFGASSLLNDVLMQIEFQRTGRYQDPDHFTLD
;
A
#
# COMPACT_ATOMS: atom_id res chain seq x y z
N MET A 1 -14.62 21.83 42.41
CA MET A 1 -15.61 21.55 41.38
C MET A 1 -15.22 22.34 40.14
N HIS A 2 -14.50 21.72 39.21
CA HIS A 2 -14.20 22.34 37.93
C HIS A 2 -15.13 21.74 36.89
N THR A 3 -16.01 22.58 36.37
CA THR A 3 -16.94 22.27 35.28
C THR A 3 -16.14 22.22 33.99
N TRP A 4 -16.08 21.03 33.38
CA TRP A 4 -15.59 20.86 32.00
C TRP A 4 -16.65 21.42 31.06
N GLU A 5 -16.40 22.59 30.47
CA GLU A 5 -17.20 23.10 29.37
C GLU A 5 -17.05 22.16 28.17
N ARG A 6 -18.15 21.58 27.75
CA ARG A 6 -18.22 20.71 26.57
C ARG A 6 -17.99 21.58 25.33
N TYR A 7 -16.93 21.30 24.59
CA TYR A 7 -16.78 21.83 23.24
C TYR A 7 -17.96 21.32 22.39
N PRO A 8 -18.75 22.18 21.76
CA PRO A 8 -19.79 21.73 20.87
C PRO A 8 -19.17 21.20 19.58
N LEU A 9 -19.10 19.88 19.47
CA LEU A 9 -18.88 19.23 18.19
C LEU A 9 -20.14 19.45 17.36
N HIS A 10 -20.13 20.46 16.50
CA HIS A 10 -21.17 20.59 15.47
C HIS A 10 -20.88 19.47 14.43
N PRO A 11 -21.79 18.50 14.24
CA PRO A 11 -21.68 17.58 13.13
C PRO A 11 -21.89 18.42 11.85
N MET A 12 -20.85 18.57 11.05
CA MET A 12 -21.00 19.07 9.68
C MET A 12 -21.83 18.03 8.93
N THR A 13 -23.08 18.38 8.65
CA THR A 13 -23.94 17.55 7.82
C THR A 13 -23.33 17.42 6.42
N ALA A 14 -23.45 16.26 5.82
CA ALA A 14 -22.84 15.87 4.54
C ALA A 14 -23.14 16.81 3.35
N THR A 15 -24.06 17.76 3.53
CA THR A 15 -24.57 18.66 2.50
C THR A 15 -23.78 19.95 2.28
N ASN A 16 -22.74 20.26 3.08
CA ASN A 16 -22.04 21.56 3.03
C ASN A 16 -20.50 21.43 2.93
N ARG A 17 -19.99 20.33 2.37
CA ARG A 17 -18.54 20.20 2.15
C ARG A 17 -18.13 20.86 0.83
N PRO A 18 -17.00 21.60 0.79
CA PRO A 18 -16.53 22.23 -0.44
C PRO A 18 -16.29 21.17 -1.53
N ASP A 19 -16.61 21.51 -2.77
CA ASP A 19 -16.36 20.67 -3.95
C ASP A 19 -14.87 20.76 -4.35
N THR A 20 -14.05 20.01 -3.61
CA THR A 20 -12.59 20.00 -3.78
C THR A 20 -12.18 19.23 -5.04
N LEU A 21 -10.96 19.46 -5.51
CA LEU A 21 -10.41 18.74 -6.67
C LEU A 21 -10.38 17.22 -6.44
N ALA A 22 -10.05 16.78 -5.22
CA ALA A 22 -10.06 15.35 -4.87
C ALA A 22 -11.48 14.77 -4.97
N ARG A 23 -12.48 15.49 -4.47
CA ARG A 23 -13.89 15.09 -4.55
C ARG A 23 -14.42 15.09 -5.98
N GLN A 24 -14.08 16.09 -6.79
CA GLN A 24 -14.44 16.14 -8.20
C GLN A 24 -13.88 14.92 -8.96
N ARG A 25 -12.60 14.61 -8.76
CA ARG A 25 -11.96 13.41 -9.35
C ARG A 25 -12.62 12.12 -8.88
N ALA A 26 -12.95 11.99 -7.59
CA ALA A 26 -13.64 10.81 -7.07
C ALA A 26 -15.02 10.63 -7.72
N ASN A 27 -15.78 11.71 -7.87
CA ASN A 27 -17.08 11.69 -8.56
C ASN A 27 -16.94 11.31 -10.04
N GLU A 28 -15.90 11.77 -10.73
CA GLU A 28 -15.59 11.38 -12.12
C GLU A 28 -15.28 9.88 -12.23
N LEU A 29 -14.49 9.35 -11.31
CA LEU A 29 -14.15 7.91 -11.27
C LEU A 29 -15.37 7.04 -11.03
N ILE A 30 -16.26 7.42 -10.11
CA ILE A 30 -17.55 6.74 -9.88
C ILE A 30 -18.39 6.73 -11.17
N ARG A 31 -18.52 7.88 -11.83
CA ARG A 31 -19.28 7.98 -13.09
C ARG A 31 -18.67 7.13 -14.20
N ALA A 32 -17.35 7.09 -14.31
CA ALA A 32 -16.64 6.28 -15.29
C ALA A 32 -16.86 4.78 -15.03
N TRP A 33 -16.78 4.35 -13.77
CA TRP A 33 -17.09 2.97 -13.37
C TRP A 33 -18.53 2.59 -13.67
N ASP A 34 -19.47 3.50 -13.39
CA ASP A 34 -20.91 3.27 -13.53
C ASP A 34 -21.39 3.18 -15.00
N GLY A 35 -20.56 3.62 -15.96
CA GLY A 35 -20.79 3.47 -17.39
C GLY A 35 -22.13 4.06 -17.86
N ARG A 36 -22.31 5.38 -17.84
CA ARG A 36 -23.46 6.11 -18.38
C ARG A 36 -24.84 5.86 -17.72
N SER A 37 -24.91 5.15 -16.60
CA SER A 37 -26.17 5.06 -15.87
C SER A 37 -26.45 6.42 -15.22
N ARG A 38 -27.61 7.00 -15.54
CA ARG A 38 -28.14 8.19 -14.84
C ARG A 38 -28.75 7.73 -13.52
N SER A 39 -27.92 7.24 -12.57
CA SER A 39 -28.44 7.03 -11.22
C SER A 39 -28.65 8.36 -10.56
N ILE A 40 -29.90 8.76 -10.47
CA ILE A 40 -30.35 9.92 -9.70
C ILE A 40 -30.43 9.44 -8.25
N GLY A 41 -29.43 9.79 -7.41
CA GLY A 41 -29.59 9.64 -5.97
C GLY A 41 -28.36 9.21 -5.16
N ASP A 42 -27.77 8.03 -5.40
CA ASP A 42 -26.63 7.51 -4.63
C ASP A 42 -25.53 6.94 -5.53
N PRO A 43 -24.54 7.76 -5.91
CA PRO A 43 -23.44 7.29 -6.77
C PRO A 43 -22.59 6.20 -6.14
N LEU A 44 -22.36 6.22 -4.83
CA LEU A 44 -21.55 5.23 -4.12
C LEU A 44 -22.28 3.90 -4.01
N GLY A 45 -23.58 3.90 -3.70
CA GLY A 45 -24.40 2.69 -3.69
C GLY A 45 -24.47 2.05 -5.08
N SER A 46 -24.55 2.85 -6.15
CA SER A 46 -24.50 2.38 -7.53
C SER A 46 -23.14 1.73 -7.86
N LEU A 47 -22.03 2.38 -7.47
CA LEU A 47 -20.67 1.82 -7.64
C LEU A 47 -20.56 0.46 -6.97
N LEU A 48 -20.93 0.35 -5.70
CA LEU A 48 -20.76 -0.86 -4.91
C LEU A 48 -21.72 -1.97 -5.30
N GLY A 49 -22.94 -1.63 -5.77
CA GLY A 49 -23.91 -2.58 -6.28
C GLY A 49 -23.47 -3.29 -7.56
N ARG A 50 -22.47 -2.79 -8.26
CA ARG A 50 -21.90 -3.41 -9.47
C ARG A 50 -20.60 -4.19 -9.22
N VAL A 51 -20.11 -4.20 -7.99
CA VAL A 51 -18.95 -5.02 -7.62
C VAL A 51 -19.41 -6.49 -7.61
N SER A 52 -18.90 -7.28 -8.54
CA SER A 52 -19.22 -8.72 -8.63
C SER A 52 -18.65 -9.46 -7.42
N THR A 53 -19.32 -10.56 -7.07
CA THR A 53 -18.80 -11.53 -6.11
C THR A 53 -17.53 -12.20 -6.62
N VAL A 54 -16.73 -12.72 -5.69
CA VAL A 54 -15.47 -13.41 -5.98
C VAL A 54 -15.68 -14.91 -5.88
N ASP A 55 -15.32 -15.64 -6.92
CA ASP A 55 -15.22 -17.09 -6.86
C ASP A 55 -13.97 -17.47 -6.05
N GLN A 56 -14.16 -17.78 -4.77
CA GLN A 56 -13.10 -18.12 -3.85
C GLN A 56 -12.30 -19.34 -4.33
N VAL A 57 -12.97 -20.40 -4.77
CA VAL A 57 -12.33 -21.63 -5.22
C VAL A 57 -11.47 -21.35 -6.46
N GLY A 58 -12.04 -20.64 -7.43
CA GLY A 58 -11.31 -20.27 -8.64
C GLY A 58 -10.09 -19.38 -8.38
N VAL A 59 -10.16 -18.47 -7.41
CA VAL A 59 -9.01 -17.64 -6.98
C VAL A 59 -7.91 -18.51 -6.38
N GLU A 60 -8.24 -19.42 -5.47
CA GLU A 60 -7.28 -20.29 -4.79
C GLU A 60 -6.63 -21.27 -5.77
N GLU A 61 -7.39 -21.90 -6.67
CA GLU A 61 -6.86 -22.78 -7.73
C GLU A 61 -5.91 -22.04 -8.70
N ARG A 62 -6.26 -20.80 -9.09
CA ARG A 62 -5.41 -19.97 -9.96
C ARG A 62 -4.10 -19.61 -9.28
N VAL A 63 -4.15 -19.21 -8.00
CA VAL A 63 -2.93 -18.93 -7.21
C VAL A 63 -2.04 -20.18 -7.13
N ASP A 64 -2.62 -21.34 -6.86
CA ASP A 64 -1.85 -22.58 -6.79
C ASP A 64 -1.21 -22.97 -8.13
N ALA A 65 -1.89 -22.71 -9.23
CA ALA A 65 -1.33 -22.90 -10.57
C ALA A 65 -0.17 -21.93 -10.85
N LEU A 66 -0.31 -20.65 -10.47
CA LEU A 66 0.71 -19.62 -10.66
C LEU A 66 1.94 -19.84 -9.77
N LYS A 67 1.77 -20.27 -8.52
CA LYS A 67 2.87 -20.62 -7.60
C LYS A 67 3.79 -21.73 -8.12
N ARG A 68 3.29 -22.61 -8.98
CA ARG A 68 4.08 -23.71 -9.57
C ARG A 68 4.98 -23.25 -10.70
N ARG A 69 4.77 -22.05 -11.22
CA ARG A 69 5.65 -21.50 -12.27
C ARG A 69 7.03 -21.21 -11.71
N SER A 70 8.04 -21.66 -12.42
CA SER A 70 9.43 -21.41 -12.05
C SER A 70 10.12 -20.55 -13.10
N ILE A 71 10.84 -19.53 -12.64
CA ILE A 71 11.75 -18.74 -13.47
C ILE A 71 13.17 -19.12 -13.16
N LYS A 72 14.03 -19.12 -14.17
CA LYS A 72 15.41 -19.63 -14.06
C LYS A 72 16.40 -18.69 -14.71
N LYS A 73 17.67 -18.82 -14.34
CA LYS A 73 18.81 -18.12 -14.94
C LYS A 73 18.62 -16.60 -14.96
N ALA A 74 18.82 -15.98 -16.13
CA ALA A 74 18.74 -14.52 -16.29
C ALA A 74 17.39 -13.93 -15.83
N SER A 75 16.27 -14.61 -16.09
CA SER A 75 14.96 -14.16 -15.64
C SER A 75 14.83 -14.17 -14.11
N LYS A 76 15.50 -15.12 -13.43
CA LYS A 76 15.52 -15.13 -11.96
C LYS A 76 16.33 -13.97 -11.40
N LEU A 77 17.51 -13.68 -11.95
CA LEU A 77 18.32 -12.53 -11.54
C LEU A 77 17.59 -11.21 -11.77
N TRP A 78 16.96 -11.05 -12.93
CA TRP A 78 16.12 -9.88 -13.22
C TRP A 78 14.97 -9.71 -12.22
N ALA A 79 14.29 -10.80 -11.85
CA ALA A 79 13.19 -10.73 -10.89
C ALA A 79 13.68 -10.42 -9.47
N LEU A 80 14.88 -10.88 -9.07
CA LEU A 80 15.49 -10.53 -7.79
C LEU A 80 15.88 -9.04 -7.75
N ASP A 81 16.49 -8.53 -8.82
CA ASP A 81 16.82 -7.11 -8.97
C ASP A 81 15.53 -6.25 -8.90
N LEU A 82 14.51 -6.65 -9.64
CA LEU A 82 13.23 -5.95 -9.63
C LEU A 82 12.56 -5.99 -8.25
N ALA A 83 12.64 -7.11 -7.53
CA ALA A 83 12.11 -7.21 -6.17
C ALA A 83 12.76 -6.18 -5.23
N ILE A 84 14.09 -5.96 -5.33
CA ILE A 84 14.77 -4.91 -4.55
C ILE A 84 14.23 -3.53 -4.92
N ARG A 85 14.18 -3.21 -6.22
CA ARG A 85 13.67 -1.91 -6.72
C ARG A 85 12.24 -1.61 -6.27
N MET A 86 11.45 -2.64 -6.00
CA MET A 86 10.05 -2.54 -5.59
C MET A 86 9.85 -2.61 -4.07
N MET A 87 10.90 -2.64 -3.25
CA MET A 87 10.73 -2.69 -1.80
C MET A 87 10.46 -1.30 -1.19
N ASP A 88 9.47 -1.26 -0.29
CA ASP A 88 9.39 -0.24 0.75
C ASP A 88 9.99 -0.86 2.03
N LEU A 89 11.26 -0.52 2.32
CA LEU A 89 11.94 -1.04 3.49
C LEU A 89 11.33 -0.41 4.74
N THR A 90 10.78 -1.23 5.62
CA THR A 90 9.80 -0.79 6.61
C THR A 90 10.27 -1.07 8.03
N THR A 91 10.20 -0.04 8.90
CA THR A 91 10.25 -0.19 10.35
C THR A 91 9.13 0.63 10.98
N LEU A 92 8.28 -0.02 11.77
CA LEU A 92 7.08 0.56 12.40
C LEU A 92 6.94 0.02 13.82
N GLU A 93 8.01 0.15 14.60
CA GLU A 93 8.06 -0.30 15.99
C GLU A 93 8.09 0.90 16.95
N GLY A 94 7.38 0.81 18.07
CA GLY A 94 7.37 1.88 19.06
C GLY A 94 8.76 2.21 19.66
N LYS A 95 9.73 1.31 19.47
CA LYS A 95 11.14 1.50 19.87
C LYS A 95 12.05 2.02 18.77
N ASP A 96 11.51 2.41 17.60
CA ASP A 96 12.34 2.95 16.52
C ASP A 96 13.01 4.25 16.92
N THR A 97 14.27 4.38 16.60
CA THR A 97 15.11 5.53 16.91
C THR A 97 15.62 6.20 15.65
N ALA A 98 16.02 7.47 15.74
CA ALA A 98 16.69 8.20 14.67
C ALA A 98 17.92 7.44 14.13
N GLY A 99 18.71 6.81 15.02
CA GLY A 99 19.88 6.01 14.63
C GLY A 99 19.48 4.78 13.78
N LYS A 100 18.42 4.06 14.17
CA LYS A 100 17.91 2.92 13.41
C LYS A 100 17.40 3.36 12.04
N VAL A 101 16.66 4.46 11.97
CA VAL A 101 16.14 4.99 10.69
C VAL A 101 17.30 5.42 9.78
N ARG A 102 18.33 6.09 10.30
CA ARG A 102 19.54 6.43 9.51
C ARG A 102 20.21 5.16 8.94
N ALA A 103 20.41 4.13 9.76
CA ALA A 103 21.00 2.87 9.31
C ALA A 103 20.16 2.21 8.21
N MET A 104 18.83 2.19 8.38
CA MET A 104 17.89 1.69 7.37
C MET A 104 17.94 2.50 6.07
N CYS A 105 18.07 3.84 6.14
CA CYS A 105 18.21 4.70 4.96
C CYS A 105 19.51 4.39 4.18
N VAL A 106 20.64 4.19 4.88
CA VAL A 106 21.90 3.78 4.24
C VAL A 106 21.74 2.45 3.54
N LYS A 107 21.09 1.47 4.18
CA LYS A 107 20.81 0.17 3.59
C LYS A 107 19.83 0.28 2.41
N ALA A 108 18.85 1.16 2.48
CA ALA A 108 17.91 1.41 1.39
C ALA A 108 18.60 1.94 0.13
N MET A 109 19.57 2.85 0.30
CA MET A 109 20.38 3.39 -0.81
C MET A 109 21.41 2.39 -1.33
N HIS A 110 22.03 1.62 -0.43
CA HIS A 110 23.14 0.71 -0.72
C HIS A 110 22.91 -0.66 -0.07
N PRO A 111 21.96 -1.48 -0.60
CA PRO A 111 21.60 -2.75 0.03
C PRO A 111 22.79 -3.70 0.21
N LYS A 112 23.80 -3.60 -0.67
CA LYS A 112 25.08 -4.30 -0.56
C LYS A 112 26.22 -3.31 -0.74
N PRO A 113 26.84 -2.82 0.35
CA PRO A 113 27.97 -1.91 0.26
C PRO A 113 29.09 -2.46 -0.63
N GLY A 114 29.63 -1.59 -1.49
CA GLY A 114 30.73 -1.97 -2.41
C GLY A 114 30.30 -2.71 -3.69
N ASP A 115 29.02 -2.98 -3.87
CA ASP A 115 28.49 -3.58 -5.10
C ASP A 115 27.47 -2.63 -5.78
N PRO A 116 27.90 -1.76 -6.70
CA PRO A 116 27.04 -0.80 -7.37
C PRO A 116 26.04 -1.46 -8.36
N THR A 117 26.16 -2.76 -8.60
CA THR A 117 25.21 -3.48 -9.46
C THR A 117 23.92 -3.84 -8.75
N ILE A 118 23.88 -3.75 -7.41
CA ILE A 118 22.68 -3.95 -6.62
C ILE A 118 21.93 -2.60 -6.53
N PRO A 119 20.66 -2.55 -6.97
CA PRO A 119 19.91 -1.30 -6.97
C PRO A 119 19.48 -0.88 -5.56
N SER A 120 19.15 0.42 -5.40
CA SER A 120 18.44 0.91 -4.23
C SER A 120 17.02 0.37 -4.17
N VAL A 121 16.41 0.41 -2.99
CA VAL A 121 14.98 0.13 -2.82
C VAL A 121 14.13 1.34 -3.27
N ALA A 122 12.81 1.16 -3.40
CA ALA A 122 11.90 2.23 -3.81
C ALA A 122 11.70 3.29 -2.72
N ALA A 123 11.48 2.85 -1.49
CA ALA A 123 11.17 3.75 -0.38
C ALA A 123 11.62 3.17 0.97
N VAL A 124 11.70 4.05 1.96
CA VAL A 124 11.64 3.67 3.38
C VAL A 124 10.24 4.00 3.91
N CYS A 125 9.70 3.14 4.80
CA CYS A 125 8.37 3.36 5.40
C CYS A 125 8.50 3.40 6.92
N ILE A 126 8.09 4.53 7.52
CA ILE A 126 8.38 4.88 8.92
C ILE A 126 7.19 5.62 9.58
N TYR A 127 7.28 5.85 10.88
CA TYR A 127 6.37 6.74 11.60
C TYR A 127 6.62 8.22 11.32
N PRO A 128 5.59 9.10 11.42
CA PRO A 128 5.68 10.52 11.09
C PRO A 128 6.80 11.26 11.82
N ALA A 129 7.04 10.96 13.09
CA ALA A 129 8.05 11.62 13.91
C ALA A 129 9.50 11.46 13.41
N LEU A 130 9.75 10.53 12.50
CA LEU A 130 11.10 10.20 11.99
C LEU A 130 11.32 10.63 10.53
N ILE A 131 10.34 11.32 9.91
CA ILE A 131 10.40 11.73 8.49
C ILE A 131 11.60 12.68 8.26
N ALA A 132 11.76 13.71 9.08
CA ALA A 132 12.84 14.68 8.90
C ALA A 132 14.22 14.00 8.94
N GLU A 133 14.40 13.02 9.82
CA GLU A 133 15.60 12.21 9.94
C GLU A 133 15.88 11.38 8.68
N ALA A 134 14.83 10.73 8.14
CA ALA A 134 14.95 9.95 6.91
C ALA A 134 15.24 10.85 5.69
N LYS A 135 14.56 11.99 5.57
CA LYS A 135 14.80 12.96 4.48
C LYS A 135 16.23 13.49 4.51
N ASP A 136 16.78 13.74 5.70
CA ASP A 136 18.18 14.17 5.84
C ASP A 136 19.15 13.05 5.42
N ALA A 137 18.92 11.82 5.88
CA ALA A 137 19.77 10.67 5.58
C ALA A 137 19.72 10.25 4.11
N LEU A 138 18.62 10.52 3.40
CA LEU A 138 18.39 10.14 1.99
C LEU A 138 18.74 11.25 0.99
N LYS A 139 19.31 12.37 1.43
CA LYS A 139 19.70 13.49 0.53
C LYS A 139 20.56 13.01 -0.62
N GLY A 140 20.17 13.39 -1.84
CA GLY A 140 20.88 13.04 -3.07
C GLY A 140 20.57 11.63 -3.60
N SER A 141 19.59 10.93 -3.03
CA SER A 141 19.09 9.65 -3.55
C SER A 141 17.66 9.78 -4.09
N ASP A 142 17.25 8.79 -4.88
CA ASP A 142 15.88 8.68 -5.43
C ASP A 142 14.94 7.89 -4.50
N VAL A 143 15.44 7.37 -3.35
CA VAL A 143 14.65 6.60 -2.39
C VAL A 143 13.61 7.52 -1.74
N LYS A 144 12.33 7.12 -1.83
CA LYS A 144 11.21 7.90 -1.28
C LYS A 144 11.06 7.70 0.23
N VAL A 145 10.45 8.68 0.89
CA VAL A 145 10.02 8.55 2.29
C VAL A 145 8.50 8.36 2.31
N ALA A 146 8.07 7.18 2.67
CA ALA A 146 6.68 6.87 2.97
C ALA A 146 6.45 6.97 4.48
N SER A 147 5.32 7.56 4.88
CA SER A 147 4.91 7.61 6.28
C SER A 147 3.55 6.98 6.48
N VAL A 148 3.40 6.19 7.53
CA VAL A 148 2.07 5.79 7.98
C VAL A 148 1.35 7.00 8.60
N ALA A 149 0.02 7.02 8.52
CA ALA A 149 -0.83 8.07 9.07
C ALA A 149 -2.23 7.55 9.41
N THR A 150 -3.12 8.45 9.78
CA THR A 150 -4.54 8.21 10.09
C THR A 150 -4.78 7.31 11.30
N GLY A 151 -3.93 7.47 12.34
CA GLY A 151 -4.01 6.68 13.56
C GLY A 151 -3.54 5.23 13.38
N PHE A 152 -2.52 5.04 12.55
CA PHE A 152 -1.92 3.72 12.31
C PHE A 152 -1.48 3.04 13.63
N PRO A 153 -1.71 1.71 13.83
CA PRO A 153 -2.27 0.76 12.86
C PRO A 153 -3.79 0.60 12.92
N SER A 154 -4.46 1.11 13.95
CA SER A 154 -5.89 0.82 14.18
C SER A 154 -6.85 1.64 13.33
N GLY A 155 -6.47 2.85 12.93
CA GLY A 155 -7.38 3.81 12.29
C GLY A 155 -8.43 4.39 13.24
N GLN A 156 -8.37 4.10 14.54
CA GLN A 156 -9.36 4.44 15.56
C GLN A 156 -9.04 5.77 16.24
N THR A 157 -9.19 6.87 15.49
CA THR A 157 -9.06 8.23 16.03
C THR A 157 -10.01 9.19 15.30
N PHE A 158 -10.14 10.41 15.82
CA PHE A 158 -11.02 11.41 15.24
C PHE A 158 -10.52 11.82 13.84
N ARG A 159 -11.48 12.08 12.94
CA ARG A 159 -11.22 12.44 11.55
C ARG A 159 -10.30 13.66 11.42
N ASP A 160 -10.55 14.72 12.19
CA ASP A 160 -9.72 15.93 12.14
C ASP A 160 -8.27 15.66 12.54
N ILE A 161 -8.04 14.71 13.47
CA ILE A 161 -6.70 14.28 13.87
C ILE A 161 -6.03 13.51 12.74
N LYS A 162 -6.75 12.62 12.03
CA LYS A 162 -6.22 11.91 10.86
C LYS A 162 -5.75 12.88 9.77
N LEU A 163 -6.54 13.91 9.49
CA LEU A 163 -6.19 14.95 8.51
C LEU A 163 -5.03 15.82 8.96
N ALA A 164 -4.98 16.19 10.24
CA ALA A 164 -3.87 16.95 10.81
C ALA A 164 -2.56 16.13 10.77
N GLU A 165 -2.60 14.85 11.14
CA GLU A 165 -1.45 13.93 11.06
C GLU A 165 -0.94 13.80 9.62
N THR A 166 -1.84 13.64 8.65
CA THR A 166 -1.49 13.55 7.23
C THR A 166 -0.78 14.82 6.75
N ARG A 167 -1.32 16.01 7.04
CA ARG A 167 -0.68 17.28 6.67
C ARG A 167 0.68 17.43 7.34
N ALA A 168 0.78 17.14 8.63
CA ALA A 168 2.05 17.21 9.36
C ALA A 168 3.12 16.27 8.77
N ALA A 169 2.73 15.06 8.34
CA ALA A 169 3.64 14.12 7.67
C ALA A 169 4.12 14.68 6.30
N VAL A 170 3.25 15.26 5.51
CA VAL A 170 3.59 15.89 4.22
C VAL A 170 4.48 17.11 4.45
N ASP A 171 4.14 17.98 5.40
CA ASP A 171 4.93 19.17 5.75
C ASP A 171 6.33 18.80 6.26
N ALA A 172 6.47 17.65 6.94
CA ALA A 172 7.77 17.09 7.34
C ALA A 172 8.58 16.51 6.17
N GLY A 173 7.97 16.36 4.98
CA GLY A 173 8.63 15.96 3.74
C GLY A 173 8.33 14.53 3.30
N ALA A 174 7.27 13.88 3.77
CA ALA A 174 6.84 12.59 3.23
C ALA A 174 6.48 12.70 1.74
N ASP A 175 7.04 11.81 0.93
CA ASP A 175 6.72 11.69 -0.49
C ASP A 175 5.45 10.84 -0.72
N GLU A 176 5.14 9.97 0.26
CA GLU A 176 4.06 9.01 0.20
C GLU A 176 3.40 8.85 1.58
N ILE A 177 2.08 8.69 1.60
CA ILE A 177 1.28 8.47 2.83
C ILE A 177 0.60 7.11 2.77
N ASP A 178 0.85 6.26 3.75
CA ASP A 178 0.20 4.97 3.92
C ASP A 178 -0.93 5.13 4.98
N MET A 179 -2.16 5.45 4.55
CA MET A 179 -3.33 5.59 5.45
C MET A 179 -3.97 4.24 5.78
N VAL A 180 -4.67 4.17 6.89
CA VAL A 180 -5.49 3.01 7.29
C VAL A 180 -6.97 3.39 7.23
N ILE A 181 -7.82 2.56 6.61
CA ILE A 181 -9.27 2.78 6.58
C ILE A 181 -9.91 2.54 7.95
N ASP A 182 -11.06 3.15 8.19
CA ASP A 182 -11.95 2.77 9.29
C ASP A 182 -12.63 1.43 8.96
N ARG A 183 -12.05 0.34 9.50
CA ARG A 183 -12.55 -1.02 9.28
C ARG A 183 -13.91 -1.24 9.95
N GLY A 184 -14.14 -0.60 11.10
CA GLY A 184 -15.42 -0.68 11.80
C GLY A 184 -16.56 -0.12 10.95
N ALA A 185 -16.39 1.07 10.38
CA ALA A 185 -17.35 1.67 9.45
C ALA A 185 -17.54 0.78 8.21
N PHE A 186 -16.45 0.25 7.62
CA PHE A 186 -16.54 -0.63 6.47
C PHE A 186 -17.37 -1.90 6.76
N LEU A 187 -17.09 -2.59 7.87
CA LEU A 187 -17.74 -3.86 8.24
C LEU A 187 -19.20 -3.68 8.63
N THR A 188 -19.59 -2.51 9.14
CA THR A 188 -21.00 -2.16 9.42
C THR A 188 -21.76 -1.69 8.18
N GLY A 189 -21.09 -1.57 7.01
CA GLY A 189 -21.70 -1.12 5.77
C GLY A 189 -21.75 0.40 5.60
N ASP A 190 -21.17 1.18 6.52
CA ASP A 190 -21.02 2.62 6.39
C ASP A 190 -19.88 2.98 5.41
N TYR A 191 -20.07 2.57 4.16
CA TYR A 191 -19.12 2.82 3.08
C TYR A 191 -18.95 4.29 2.75
N ALA A 192 -19.96 5.10 3.05
CA ALA A 192 -19.91 6.55 2.83
C ALA A 192 -18.86 7.20 3.73
N THR A 193 -18.82 6.84 5.01
CA THR A 193 -17.79 7.33 5.95
C THR A 193 -16.39 6.95 5.47
N VAL A 194 -16.17 5.68 5.06
CA VAL A 194 -14.87 5.23 4.58
C VAL A 194 -14.44 5.96 3.30
N PHE A 195 -15.36 6.10 2.35
CA PHE A 195 -15.12 6.81 1.09
C PHE A 195 -14.73 8.27 1.32
N GLU A 196 -15.52 8.99 2.11
CA GLU A 196 -15.30 10.39 2.42
C GLU A 196 -13.98 10.61 3.16
N GLU A 197 -13.62 9.72 4.07
CA GLU A 197 -12.33 9.78 4.78
C GLU A 197 -11.15 9.65 3.81
N ILE A 198 -11.20 8.69 2.87
CA ILE A 198 -10.13 8.53 1.87
C ILE A 198 -10.02 9.77 0.98
N VAL A 199 -11.14 10.33 0.51
CA VAL A 199 -11.16 11.55 -0.32
C VAL A 199 -10.49 12.72 0.43
N GLU A 200 -10.83 12.93 1.69
CA GLU A 200 -10.28 14.03 2.49
C GLU A 200 -8.80 13.82 2.84
N VAL A 201 -8.41 12.57 3.10
CA VAL A 201 -6.99 12.24 3.32
C VAL A 201 -6.19 12.41 2.03
N LYS A 202 -6.75 12.06 0.86
CA LYS A 202 -6.10 12.34 -0.44
C LYS A 202 -5.93 13.84 -0.67
N GLU A 203 -6.90 14.63 -0.30
CA GLU A 203 -6.80 16.10 -0.34
C GLU A 203 -5.72 16.62 0.62
N ALA A 204 -5.71 16.13 1.86
CA ALA A 204 -4.71 16.50 2.85
C ALA A 204 -3.29 16.08 2.47
N ALA A 205 -3.14 14.98 1.72
CA ALA A 205 -1.86 14.49 1.20
C ALA A 205 -1.32 15.32 0.02
N GLY A 206 -2.17 16.11 -0.66
CA GLY A 206 -1.75 16.95 -1.78
C GLY A 206 -1.06 16.16 -2.89
N GLU A 207 0.18 16.51 -3.20
CA GLU A 207 0.99 15.85 -4.24
C GLU A 207 1.60 14.52 -3.78
N ALA A 208 1.59 14.22 -2.47
CA ALA A 208 2.09 12.95 -1.98
C ALA A 208 1.21 11.79 -2.47
N HIS A 209 1.84 10.65 -2.80
CA HIS A 209 1.11 9.46 -3.20
C HIS A 209 0.36 8.87 -2.00
N LEU A 210 -0.92 8.62 -2.16
CA LEU A 210 -1.75 7.99 -1.14
C LEU A 210 -1.85 6.48 -1.36
N LYS A 211 -1.37 5.69 -0.38
CA LYS A 211 -1.57 4.25 -0.33
C LYS A 211 -2.59 3.92 0.76
N VAL A 212 -3.68 3.27 0.37
CA VAL A 212 -4.79 2.96 1.28
C VAL A 212 -4.66 1.52 1.78
N ILE A 213 -4.37 1.38 3.07
CA ILE A 213 -4.31 0.08 3.76
C ILE A 213 -5.73 -0.38 4.05
N LEU A 214 -6.10 -1.52 3.46
CA LEU A 214 -7.41 -2.12 3.63
C LEU A 214 -7.50 -3.00 4.88
N GLU A 215 -6.37 -3.51 5.39
CA GLU A 215 -6.24 -4.52 6.45
C GLU A 215 -7.05 -5.78 6.12
N THR A 216 -6.68 -6.39 5.03
CA THR A 216 -7.44 -7.46 4.37
C THR A 216 -7.68 -8.68 5.27
N GLY A 217 -6.82 -8.91 6.28
CA GLY A 217 -7.01 -9.96 7.27
C GLY A 217 -8.23 -9.78 8.17
N GLU A 218 -8.71 -8.53 8.33
CA GLU A 218 -9.90 -8.21 9.12
C GLU A 218 -11.16 -7.99 8.26
N LEU A 219 -11.07 -8.05 6.92
CA LEU A 219 -12.22 -7.89 6.03
C LEU A 219 -13.00 -9.20 5.80
N GLU A 220 -12.56 -10.31 6.38
CA GLU A 220 -13.24 -11.61 6.47
C GLU A 220 -13.43 -12.36 5.14
N THR A 221 -13.86 -11.69 4.05
CA THR A 221 -14.19 -12.33 2.77
C THR A 221 -13.48 -11.67 1.59
N TYR A 222 -13.27 -12.44 0.51
CA TYR A 222 -12.73 -11.89 -0.73
C TYR A 222 -13.67 -10.86 -1.38
N ASP A 223 -14.98 -11.00 -1.16
CA ASP A 223 -15.96 -10.01 -1.61
C ASP A 223 -15.74 -8.66 -0.94
N ASN A 224 -15.48 -8.65 0.37
CA ASN A 224 -15.17 -7.44 1.11
C ASN A 224 -13.82 -6.84 0.67
N VAL A 225 -12.80 -7.68 0.44
CA VAL A 225 -11.51 -7.22 -0.10
C VAL A 225 -11.70 -6.54 -1.46
N ARG A 226 -12.48 -7.16 -2.36
CA ARG A 226 -12.79 -6.59 -3.68
C ARG A 226 -13.56 -5.27 -3.54
N ARG A 227 -14.59 -5.24 -2.69
CA ARG A 227 -15.40 -4.04 -2.44
C ARG A 227 -14.58 -2.89 -1.88
N ALA A 228 -13.74 -3.15 -0.86
CA ALA A 228 -12.84 -2.17 -0.28
C ALA A 228 -11.81 -1.65 -1.30
N SER A 229 -11.28 -2.53 -2.16
CA SER A 229 -10.36 -2.16 -3.23
C SER A 229 -10.99 -1.17 -4.21
N ILE A 230 -12.19 -1.48 -4.72
CA ILE A 230 -12.90 -0.60 -5.66
C ILE A 230 -13.27 0.72 -4.99
N LEU A 231 -13.75 0.69 -3.74
CA LEU A 231 -14.08 1.89 -2.97
C LEU A 231 -12.85 2.80 -2.80
N ALA A 232 -11.72 2.25 -2.38
CA ALA A 232 -10.51 3.02 -2.17
C ALA A 232 -9.98 3.66 -3.47
N MET A 233 -9.99 2.90 -4.57
CA MET A 233 -9.57 3.40 -5.88
C MET A 233 -10.51 4.52 -6.38
N ALA A 234 -11.83 4.35 -6.22
CA ALA A 234 -12.80 5.36 -6.59
C ALA A 234 -12.69 6.64 -5.74
N ALA A 235 -12.30 6.51 -4.47
CA ALA A 235 -12.05 7.64 -3.57
C ALA A 235 -10.72 8.38 -3.85
N GLY A 236 -9.90 7.88 -4.78
CA GLY A 236 -8.70 8.59 -5.22
C GLY A 236 -7.37 7.98 -4.77
N ALA A 237 -7.36 6.79 -4.18
CA ALA A 237 -6.11 6.09 -3.82
C ALA A 237 -5.17 5.93 -5.02
N ASP A 238 -3.89 6.25 -4.86
CA ASP A 238 -2.87 5.99 -5.88
C ASP A 238 -2.37 4.54 -5.81
N PHE A 239 -2.40 3.96 -4.61
CA PHE A 239 -2.14 2.56 -4.33
C PHE A 239 -3.20 1.99 -3.39
N ILE A 240 -3.51 0.70 -3.55
CA ILE A 240 -4.17 -0.09 -2.51
C ILE A 240 -3.14 -1.03 -1.87
N LYS A 241 -3.19 -1.12 -0.53
CA LYS A 241 -2.23 -1.91 0.27
C LYS A 241 -2.98 -2.94 1.10
N THR A 242 -2.43 -4.15 1.20
CA THR A 242 -3.11 -5.23 1.92
C THR A 242 -3.25 -4.94 3.41
N SER A 243 -2.14 -4.63 4.09
CA SER A 243 -2.09 -4.77 5.55
C SER A 243 -1.16 -3.77 6.21
N THR A 244 -1.39 -3.52 7.49
CA THR A 244 -0.48 -2.77 8.37
C THR A 244 0.79 -3.56 8.69
N GLY A 245 0.72 -4.90 8.64
CA GLY A 245 1.75 -5.81 9.14
C GLY A 245 1.71 -5.99 10.66
N LYS A 246 0.67 -5.48 11.34
CA LYS A 246 0.46 -5.60 12.79
C LYS A 246 -0.65 -6.59 13.16
N VAL A 247 -1.41 -7.05 12.15
CA VAL A 247 -2.48 -8.04 12.30
C VAL A 247 -2.24 -9.21 11.34
N GLU A 248 -2.51 -10.41 11.79
CA GLU A 248 -2.45 -11.64 10.98
C GLU A 248 -3.87 -12.16 10.66
N PRO A 249 -4.09 -12.71 9.46
CA PRO A 249 -3.14 -12.83 8.35
C PRO A 249 -2.87 -11.49 7.67
N ALA A 250 -1.59 -11.24 7.33
CA ALA A 250 -1.21 -10.05 6.57
C ALA A 250 -1.38 -10.30 5.05
N ALA A 251 -0.38 -9.99 4.19
CA ALA A 251 -0.48 -10.26 2.77
C ALA A 251 -0.55 -11.76 2.48
N THR A 252 -1.55 -12.17 1.68
CA THR A 252 -1.62 -13.51 1.09
C THR A 252 -1.71 -13.42 -0.42
N MET A 253 -1.26 -14.45 -1.13
CA MET A 253 -1.32 -14.47 -2.59
C MET A 253 -2.76 -14.50 -3.13
N PRO A 254 -3.73 -15.23 -2.54
CA PRO A 254 -5.13 -15.14 -2.97
C PRO A 254 -5.72 -13.73 -2.83
N VAL A 255 -5.52 -13.09 -1.67
CA VAL A 255 -5.96 -11.70 -1.46
C VAL A 255 -5.30 -10.75 -2.47
N THR A 256 -3.98 -10.91 -2.71
CA THR A 256 -3.28 -10.12 -3.72
C THR A 256 -3.87 -10.31 -5.11
N LEU A 257 -4.20 -11.55 -5.52
CA LEU A 257 -4.85 -11.79 -6.81
C LEU A 257 -6.19 -11.07 -6.91
N VAL A 258 -7.04 -11.14 -5.87
CA VAL A 258 -8.33 -10.41 -5.83
C VAL A 258 -8.13 -8.90 -5.98
N MET A 259 -7.13 -8.33 -5.31
CA MET A 259 -6.82 -6.90 -5.40
C MET A 259 -6.28 -6.53 -6.80
N LEU A 260 -5.41 -7.33 -7.40
CA LEU A 260 -4.90 -7.10 -8.76
C LEU A 260 -6.02 -7.22 -9.82
N GLU A 261 -6.94 -8.16 -9.66
CA GLU A 261 -8.13 -8.26 -10.52
C GLU A 261 -9.05 -7.04 -10.37
N SER A 262 -9.18 -6.53 -9.14
CA SER A 262 -9.93 -5.30 -8.89
C SER A 262 -9.28 -4.09 -9.58
N ILE A 263 -7.95 -3.98 -9.54
CA ILE A 263 -7.20 -2.94 -10.28
C ILE A 263 -7.42 -3.06 -11.79
N ARG A 264 -7.31 -4.27 -12.33
CA ARG A 264 -7.54 -4.54 -13.76
C ARG A 264 -8.92 -4.08 -14.22
N ASP A 265 -9.94 -4.45 -13.44
CA ASP A 265 -11.33 -4.13 -13.77
C ASP A 265 -11.59 -2.64 -13.62
N PHE A 266 -11.00 -1.99 -12.60
CA PHE A 266 -11.08 -0.56 -12.39
C PHE A 266 -10.40 0.24 -13.51
N GLU A 267 -9.19 -0.15 -13.93
CA GLU A 267 -8.50 0.48 -15.07
C GLU A 267 -9.32 0.34 -16.35
N ARG A 268 -9.88 -0.84 -16.62
CA ARG A 268 -10.73 -1.05 -17.81
C ARG A 268 -11.96 -0.16 -17.83
N ALA A 269 -12.56 0.07 -16.67
CA ALA A 269 -13.75 0.89 -16.56
C ALA A 269 -13.45 2.40 -16.61
N THR A 270 -12.37 2.84 -15.96
CA THR A 270 -12.09 4.26 -15.71
C THR A 270 -10.92 4.83 -16.51
N GLY A 271 -10.07 3.97 -17.08
CA GLY A 271 -8.79 4.36 -17.69
C GLY A 271 -7.71 4.73 -16.68
N ARG A 272 -7.99 4.71 -15.37
CA ARG A 272 -7.03 5.08 -14.32
C ARG A 272 -6.21 3.88 -13.87
N GLN A 273 -4.89 4.01 -13.98
CA GLN A 273 -3.95 3.04 -13.42
C GLN A 273 -3.77 3.29 -11.91
N VAL A 274 -3.80 2.22 -11.11
CA VAL A 274 -3.59 2.26 -9.66
C VAL A 274 -2.56 1.21 -9.28
N GLY A 275 -1.71 1.53 -8.32
CA GLY A 275 -0.67 0.63 -7.83
C GLY A 275 -1.18 -0.33 -6.74
N MET A 276 -0.35 -1.33 -6.44
CA MET A 276 -0.62 -2.32 -5.40
C MET A 276 0.59 -2.53 -4.49
N LYS A 277 0.35 -2.66 -3.18
CA LYS A 277 1.39 -2.96 -2.18
C LYS A 277 0.96 -4.12 -1.28
N PRO A 278 1.36 -5.37 -1.56
CA PRO A 278 1.30 -6.43 -0.56
C PRO A 278 2.30 -6.11 0.56
N ALA A 279 1.86 -6.24 1.81
CA ALA A 279 2.64 -5.88 2.98
C ALA A 279 2.40 -6.85 4.14
N GLY A 280 3.47 -7.16 4.88
CA GLY A 280 3.47 -8.10 5.99
C GLY A 280 3.57 -9.57 5.54
N GLY A 281 4.40 -10.35 6.23
CA GLY A 281 4.54 -11.79 6.02
C GLY A 281 5.42 -12.23 4.84
N ILE A 282 5.80 -11.37 3.92
CA ILE A 282 6.64 -11.70 2.76
C ILE A 282 8.11 -11.63 3.19
N ARG A 283 8.76 -12.79 3.30
CA ARG A 283 10.11 -12.88 3.90
C ARG A 283 11.16 -13.50 3.00
N THR A 284 10.75 -14.21 1.94
CA THR A 284 11.68 -14.96 1.09
C THR A 284 11.65 -14.48 -0.36
N ALA A 285 12.80 -14.55 -1.03
CA ALA A 285 12.93 -14.25 -2.45
C ALA A 285 12.02 -15.15 -3.31
N LYS A 286 11.77 -16.40 -2.85
CA LYS A 286 10.85 -17.31 -3.53
C LYS A 286 9.42 -16.74 -3.52
N GLU A 287 8.95 -16.27 -2.37
CA GLU A 287 7.63 -15.64 -2.25
C GLU A 287 7.56 -14.37 -3.10
N ALA A 288 8.56 -13.48 -3.02
CA ALA A 288 8.60 -12.27 -3.83
C ALA A 288 8.49 -12.59 -5.33
N ILE A 289 9.21 -13.59 -5.83
CA ILE A 289 9.11 -14.04 -7.22
C ILE A 289 7.69 -14.55 -7.54
N GLN A 290 7.05 -15.29 -6.63
CA GLN A 290 5.68 -15.77 -6.84
C GLN A 290 4.69 -14.59 -6.92
N TYR A 291 4.84 -13.56 -6.09
CA TYR A 291 4.05 -12.32 -6.20
C TYR A 291 4.29 -11.60 -7.54
N LEU A 292 5.53 -11.52 -8.02
CA LEU A 292 5.85 -10.94 -9.33
C LEU A 292 5.23 -11.73 -10.48
N VAL A 293 5.19 -13.06 -10.38
CA VAL A 293 4.48 -13.92 -11.36
C VAL A 293 2.98 -13.61 -11.36
N ILE A 294 2.35 -13.55 -10.19
CA ILE A 294 0.92 -13.21 -10.07
C ILE A 294 0.65 -11.81 -10.66
N LEU A 295 1.50 -10.84 -10.36
CA LEU A 295 1.40 -9.48 -10.90
C LEU A 295 1.46 -9.48 -12.44
N TYR A 296 2.52 -10.09 -12.99
CA TYR A 296 2.74 -10.14 -14.44
C TYR A 296 1.58 -10.82 -15.19
N GLU A 297 1.12 -11.95 -14.68
CA GLU A 297 0.04 -12.74 -15.31
C GLU A 297 -1.33 -12.05 -15.21
N THR A 298 -1.53 -11.18 -14.21
CA THR A 298 -2.81 -10.50 -13.99
C THR A 298 -2.88 -9.13 -14.66
N LEU A 299 -1.83 -8.32 -14.55
CA LEU A 299 -1.80 -6.93 -14.99
C LEU A 299 -0.81 -6.67 -16.14
N GLY A 300 0.12 -7.59 -16.38
CA GLY A 300 1.10 -7.47 -17.45
C GLY A 300 2.30 -6.59 -17.10
N PRO A 301 3.18 -6.35 -18.11
CA PRO A 301 4.50 -5.72 -17.88
C PRO A 301 4.42 -4.26 -17.44
N ARG A 302 3.34 -3.55 -17.70
CA ARG A 302 3.18 -2.13 -17.32
C ARG A 302 3.21 -1.92 -15.80
N TRP A 303 2.85 -2.94 -15.01
CA TRP A 303 2.90 -2.89 -13.54
C TRP A 303 4.21 -3.40 -12.95
N MET A 304 5.12 -3.91 -13.78
CA MET A 304 6.42 -4.40 -13.33
C MET A 304 7.41 -3.24 -13.08
N SER A 305 7.00 -2.29 -12.24
CA SER A 305 7.75 -1.07 -11.91
C SER A 305 7.46 -0.65 -10.46
N PRO A 306 8.42 -0.01 -9.75
CA PRO A 306 8.18 0.54 -8.42
C PRO A 306 7.11 1.62 -8.39
N ASP A 307 6.75 2.21 -9.52
CA ASP A 307 5.67 3.20 -9.60
C ASP A 307 4.29 2.57 -9.45
N TRP A 308 4.17 1.24 -9.65
CA TRP A 308 2.89 0.55 -9.67
C TRP A 308 2.82 -0.68 -8.79
N PHE A 309 3.96 -1.17 -8.30
CA PHE A 309 3.96 -2.30 -7.37
C PHE A 309 5.07 -2.16 -6.33
N ARG A 310 4.74 -2.39 -5.07
CA ARG A 310 5.68 -2.32 -3.96
C ARG A 310 5.54 -3.54 -3.04
N PHE A 311 6.64 -3.98 -2.48
CA PHE A 311 6.66 -4.92 -1.36
C PHE A 311 6.84 -4.16 -0.05
N GLY A 312 5.85 -4.22 0.85
CA GLY A 312 6.06 -3.77 2.23
C GLY A 312 6.84 -4.84 2.99
N ALA A 313 8.12 -4.62 3.22
CA ALA A 313 9.03 -5.64 3.72
C ALA A 313 10.06 -5.09 4.72
N SER A 314 10.56 -5.97 5.59
CA SER A 314 11.70 -5.72 6.46
C SER A 314 12.83 -6.72 6.15
N SER A 315 12.64 -7.99 6.47
CA SER A 315 13.66 -9.05 6.31
C SER A 315 13.84 -9.57 4.88
N LEU A 316 12.90 -9.31 3.97
CA LEU A 316 12.93 -9.81 2.59
C LEU A 316 14.21 -9.40 1.84
N LEU A 317 14.70 -8.19 2.07
CA LEU A 317 15.88 -7.66 1.38
C LEU A 317 17.10 -8.57 1.57
N ASN A 318 17.36 -9.02 2.80
CA ASN A 318 18.48 -9.88 3.10
C ASN A 318 18.39 -11.24 2.37
N ASP A 319 17.20 -11.85 2.34
CA ASP A 319 16.99 -13.11 1.63
C ASP A 319 17.19 -12.96 0.12
N VAL A 320 16.72 -11.84 -0.46
CA VAL A 320 16.94 -11.55 -1.88
C VAL A 320 18.42 -11.35 -2.18
N LEU A 321 19.17 -10.64 -1.35
CA LEU A 321 20.62 -10.46 -1.50
C LEU A 321 21.36 -11.81 -1.41
N MET A 322 21.01 -12.66 -0.44
CA MET A 322 21.58 -14.02 -0.34
C MET A 322 21.30 -14.85 -1.60
N GLN A 323 20.10 -14.75 -2.17
CA GLN A 323 19.76 -15.44 -3.41
C GLN A 323 20.53 -14.90 -4.62
N ILE A 324 20.79 -13.60 -4.70
CA ILE A 324 21.63 -13.01 -5.75
C ILE A 324 23.06 -13.55 -5.63
N GLU A 325 23.64 -13.55 -4.42
CA GLU A 325 24.98 -14.09 -4.17
C GLU A 325 25.07 -15.58 -4.57
N PHE A 326 24.06 -16.37 -4.17
CA PHE A 326 24.00 -17.77 -4.57
C PHE A 326 23.94 -17.95 -6.10
N GLN A 327 23.16 -17.12 -6.82
CA GLN A 327 23.10 -17.19 -8.29
C GLN A 327 24.43 -16.81 -8.96
N ARG A 328 25.22 -15.92 -8.33
CA ARG A 328 26.52 -15.45 -8.85
C ARG A 328 27.67 -16.38 -8.54
N THR A 329 27.68 -16.94 -7.33
CA THR A 329 28.84 -17.66 -6.79
C THR A 329 28.64 -19.19 -6.67
N GLY A 330 27.36 -19.64 -6.70
CA GLY A 330 26.99 -21.02 -6.41
C GLY A 330 27.08 -21.40 -4.93
N ARG A 331 27.33 -20.44 -4.03
CA ARG A 331 27.49 -20.68 -2.59
C ARG A 331 26.50 -19.82 -1.80
N TYR A 332 25.86 -20.40 -0.77
CA TYR A 332 25.08 -19.64 0.20
C TYR A 332 26.01 -18.87 1.14
N GLN A 333 25.61 -17.64 1.46
CA GLN A 333 26.26 -16.84 2.48
C GLN A 333 25.67 -17.18 3.87
N ASP A 334 26.38 -16.81 4.91
CA ASP A 334 25.86 -16.87 6.28
C ASP A 334 24.68 -15.90 6.43
N PRO A 335 23.61 -16.25 7.18
CA PRO A 335 22.50 -15.33 7.44
C PRO A 335 22.93 -13.99 8.04
N ASP A 336 24.04 -13.97 8.79
CA ASP A 336 24.58 -12.76 9.43
C ASP A 336 25.52 -11.96 8.48
N HIS A 337 25.63 -12.36 7.22
CA HIS A 337 26.46 -11.66 6.22
C HIS A 337 25.94 -10.27 5.90
N PHE A 338 24.63 -10.06 5.99
CA PHE A 338 23.99 -8.77 5.79
C PHE A 338 23.48 -8.24 7.11
N THR A 339 23.61 -6.93 7.31
CA THR A 339 23.11 -6.26 8.54
C THR A 339 21.62 -6.46 8.72
N LEU A 340 21.22 -6.72 9.96
CA LEU A 340 19.81 -6.63 10.34
C LEU A 340 19.40 -5.15 10.44
N ASP A 341 18.14 -4.86 10.12
CA ASP A 341 17.57 -3.50 10.19
C ASP A 341 17.32 -3.08 11.63
#